data_c5331c58facf4d0433ccff291ea81542
#
_entry.id   c5331c58facf4d0433ccff291ea81542
#
_cell.length_a   1.000
_cell.length_b   1.000
_cell.length_c   1.000
_cell.angle_alpha   90.00
_cell.angle_beta   90.00
_cell.angle_gamma   90.00
#
_symmetry.space_group_name_H-M   'P 1'
#
loop_
_entity.id
_entity.type
_entity.pdbx_description
1 polymer ?
#
loop_
_entity_poly.entity_id
_entity_poly.type
_entity_poly.pdbx_seq_one_letter_code
_entity_poly.pdbx_strand_id
1 'polypeptide(L)'
;MTNKKNSLWRFFFSLIPGAGEMYMGFLKMGVSLMSLFFAIIFIASSLWLGPLILIDIIVWFYSFFHVHNLASLSDEEFYSVEDRYLFFNSDIAAHQTDLLKQNKKILSIVLILSGIVMTWEGCLSILNDILPWETFKYLNYLSHEIPRICVGIAIIILGILMIRGKKKILQDADLKENIHE
;
A
#
# COMPACT_ATOMS: atom_id res chain seq x y z
N MET A 1 12.53 -12.26 21.20
CA MET A 1 11.84 -13.39 21.87
C MET A 1 10.35 -13.12 21.83
N THR A 2 9.59 -13.96 21.11
CA THR A 2 8.13 -13.93 21.06
C THR A 2 7.56 -14.34 22.41
N ASN A 3 6.50 -13.68 22.87
CA ASN A 3 5.87 -14.00 24.15
C ASN A 3 4.38 -13.61 24.11
N LYS A 4 3.50 -14.50 24.63
CA LYS A 4 2.10 -14.19 24.90
C LYS A 4 2.01 -13.26 26.10
N LYS A 5 2.02 -11.96 25.85
CA LYS A 5 1.96 -10.91 26.87
C LYS A 5 0.52 -10.64 27.33
N ASN A 6 0.37 -9.84 28.40
CA ASN A 6 -0.92 -9.50 29.02
C ASN A 6 -1.99 -9.08 28.01
N SER A 7 -3.19 -9.67 28.14
CA SER A 7 -4.33 -9.47 27.22
C SER A 7 -4.77 -8.01 27.10
N LEU A 8 -4.75 -7.24 28.18
CA LEU A 8 -5.16 -5.83 28.17
C LEU A 8 -4.22 -4.96 27.32
N TRP A 9 -2.90 -5.07 27.55
CA TRP A 9 -1.92 -4.31 26.79
C TRP A 9 -1.90 -4.73 25.32
N ARG A 10 -2.08 -6.03 25.04
CA ARG A 10 -2.22 -6.52 23.67
C ARG A 10 -3.40 -5.88 22.96
N PHE A 11 -4.56 -5.76 23.61
CA PHE A 11 -5.72 -5.08 23.05
C PHE A 11 -5.42 -3.62 22.73
N PHE A 12 -4.80 -2.86 23.62
CA PHE A 12 -4.44 -1.47 23.35
C PHE A 12 -3.45 -1.33 22.20
N PHE A 13 -2.41 -2.18 22.15
CA PHE A 13 -1.45 -2.14 21.05
C PHE A 13 -2.04 -2.63 19.72
N SER A 14 -3.05 -3.51 19.73
CA SER A 14 -3.71 -3.96 18.50
C SER A 14 -4.54 -2.88 17.82
N LEU A 15 -4.86 -1.77 18.50
CA LEU A 15 -5.54 -0.62 17.89
C LEU A 15 -4.64 0.13 16.89
N ILE A 16 -3.33 -0.02 17.01
CA ILE A 16 -2.36 0.56 16.08
C ILE A 16 -1.85 -0.57 15.18
N PRO A 17 -2.09 -0.52 13.85
CA PRO A 17 -1.64 -1.56 12.93
C PRO A 17 -0.14 -1.87 13.07
N GLY A 18 0.19 -3.13 13.26
CA GLY A 18 1.57 -3.59 13.44
C GLY A 18 2.09 -3.51 14.88
N ALA A 19 1.56 -2.64 15.75
CA ALA A 19 2.09 -2.48 17.10
C ALA A 19 1.76 -3.68 18.00
N GLY A 20 0.61 -4.33 17.81
CA GLY A 20 0.23 -5.53 18.53
C GLY A 20 1.15 -6.71 18.26
N GLU A 21 1.51 -6.93 16.98
CA GLU A 21 2.48 -7.94 16.56
C GLU A 21 3.86 -7.65 17.14
N MET A 22 4.31 -6.40 17.08
CA MET A 22 5.59 -5.98 17.67
C MET A 22 5.60 -6.20 19.18
N TYR A 23 4.49 -5.92 19.87
CA TYR A 23 4.36 -6.14 21.31
C TYR A 23 4.50 -7.61 21.68
N MET A 24 4.00 -8.55 20.87
CA MET A 24 4.16 -9.99 21.04
C MET A 24 5.53 -10.52 20.61
N GLY A 25 6.39 -9.67 20.00
CA GLY A 25 7.75 -10.01 19.57
C GLY A 25 7.88 -10.34 18.08
N PHE A 26 6.81 -10.22 17.29
CA PHE A 26 6.84 -10.36 15.84
C PHE A 26 7.19 -9.02 15.18
N LEU A 27 8.46 -8.62 15.30
CA LEU A 27 8.93 -7.30 14.86
C LEU A 27 8.84 -7.13 13.33
N LYS A 28 9.19 -8.17 12.57
CA LYS A 28 9.17 -8.09 11.09
C LYS A 28 7.75 -7.99 10.55
N MET A 29 6.83 -8.81 11.08
CA MET A 29 5.40 -8.72 10.74
C MET A 29 4.83 -7.36 11.11
N GLY A 30 5.07 -6.88 12.33
CA GLY A 30 4.56 -5.63 12.83
C GLY A 30 5.07 -4.42 12.04
N VAL A 31 6.37 -4.35 11.76
CA VAL A 31 6.95 -3.29 10.93
C VAL A 31 6.37 -3.31 9.51
N SER A 32 6.14 -4.50 8.93
CA SER A 32 5.53 -4.61 7.60
C SER A 32 4.12 -4.02 7.56
N LEU A 33 3.26 -4.39 8.53
CA LEU A 33 1.88 -3.88 8.61
C LEU A 33 1.84 -2.38 8.89
N MET A 34 2.67 -1.91 9.83
CA MET A 34 2.78 -0.49 10.16
C MET A 34 3.26 0.32 8.95
N SER A 35 4.27 -0.16 8.24
CA SER A 35 4.79 0.51 7.05
C SER A 35 3.75 0.58 5.94
N LEU A 36 2.98 -0.50 5.72
CA LEU A 36 1.90 -0.50 4.74
C LEU A 36 0.82 0.51 5.08
N PHE A 37 0.35 0.51 6.33
CA PHE A 37 -0.69 1.41 6.82
C PHE A 37 -0.28 2.88 6.63
N PHE A 38 0.88 3.28 7.13
CA PHE A 38 1.35 4.65 6.98
C PHE A 38 1.70 5.02 5.53
N ALA A 39 2.15 4.06 4.71
CA ALA A 39 2.39 4.33 3.29
C ALA A 39 1.09 4.63 2.53
N ILE A 40 0.00 3.91 2.83
CA ILE A 40 -1.32 4.18 2.23
C ILE A 40 -1.82 5.56 2.65
N ILE A 41 -1.73 5.93 3.94
CA ILE A 41 -2.11 7.25 4.43
C ILE A 41 -1.29 8.33 3.73
N PHE A 42 0.02 8.15 3.63
CA PHE A 42 0.90 9.10 2.97
C PHE A 42 0.51 9.32 1.50
N ILE A 43 0.28 8.23 0.75
CA ILE A 43 -0.13 8.30 -0.65
C ILE A 43 -1.53 8.94 -0.78
N ALA A 44 -2.49 8.51 0.05
CA ALA A 44 -3.84 9.06 0.06
C ALA A 44 -3.86 10.57 0.32
N SER A 45 -3.04 11.02 1.28
CA SER A 45 -2.90 12.42 1.64
C SER A 45 -2.21 13.22 0.54
N SER A 46 -1.06 12.73 0.04
CA SER A 46 -0.25 13.45 -0.97
C SER A 46 -0.95 13.59 -2.32
N LEU A 47 -1.75 12.60 -2.71
CA LEU A 47 -2.47 12.59 -3.99
C LEU A 47 -3.94 13.00 -3.86
N TRP A 48 -4.38 13.40 -2.67
CA TRP A 48 -5.79 13.74 -2.39
C TRP A 48 -6.77 12.63 -2.78
N LEU A 49 -6.33 11.37 -2.71
CA LEU A 49 -7.11 10.19 -3.05
C LEU A 49 -7.89 9.68 -1.84
N GLY A 50 -8.91 10.43 -1.42
CA GLY A 50 -9.77 10.06 -0.28
C GLY A 50 -10.26 8.60 -0.27
N PRO A 51 -10.66 7.99 -1.41
CA PRO A 51 -11.08 6.59 -1.45
C PRO A 51 -10.02 5.57 -0.99
N LEU A 52 -8.72 5.90 -1.01
CA LEU A 52 -7.67 5.00 -0.50
C LEU A 52 -7.76 4.76 1.01
N ILE A 53 -8.41 5.64 1.74
CA ILE A 53 -8.69 5.46 3.18
C ILE A 53 -9.51 4.19 3.44
N LEU A 54 -10.35 3.76 2.49
CA LEU A 54 -11.11 2.52 2.62
C LEU A 54 -10.19 1.28 2.65
N ILE A 55 -9.09 1.31 1.91
CA ILE A 55 -8.07 0.26 1.93
C ILE A 55 -7.37 0.25 3.29
N ASP A 56 -7.11 1.43 3.84
CA ASP A 56 -6.48 1.58 5.14
C ASP A 56 -7.32 1.00 6.28
N ILE A 57 -8.64 1.17 6.21
CA ILE A 57 -9.59 0.54 7.13
C ILE A 57 -9.48 -1.00 7.05
N ILE A 58 -9.35 -1.57 5.85
CA ILE A 58 -9.19 -3.02 5.66
C ILE A 58 -7.88 -3.50 6.29
N VAL A 59 -6.77 -2.80 6.08
CA VAL A 59 -5.47 -3.10 6.67
C VAL A 59 -5.53 -3.01 8.19
N TRP A 60 -6.24 -2.02 8.73
CA TRP A 60 -6.45 -1.85 10.16
C TRP A 60 -7.20 -3.04 10.77
N PHE A 61 -8.34 -3.43 10.19
CA PHE A 61 -9.08 -4.61 10.63
C PHE A 61 -8.26 -5.89 10.53
N TYR A 62 -7.55 -6.07 9.42
CA TYR A 62 -6.67 -7.22 9.25
C TYR A 62 -5.65 -7.32 10.38
N SER A 63 -4.90 -6.24 10.67
CA SER A 63 -3.90 -6.21 11.74
C SER A 63 -4.54 -6.48 13.11
N PHE A 64 -5.68 -5.85 13.39
CA PHE A 64 -6.39 -6.05 14.64
C PHE A 64 -6.77 -7.52 14.88
N PHE A 65 -7.42 -8.15 13.92
CA PHE A 65 -7.81 -9.55 14.04
C PHE A 65 -6.63 -10.50 13.98
N HIS A 66 -5.60 -10.18 13.22
CA HIS A 66 -4.39 -10.98 13.13
C HIS A 66 -3.68 -11.11 14.49
N VAL A 67 -3.54 -10.02 15.23
CA VAL A 67 -2.99 -10.03 16.61
C VAL A 67 -3.81 -10.94 17.53
N HIS A 68 -5.15 -10.86 17.46
CA HIS A 68 -6.02 -11.66 18.30
C HIS A 68 -5.99 -13.14 17.90
N ASN A 69 -5.90 -13.43 16.61
CA ASN A 69 -5.75 -14.79 16.10
C ASN A 69 -4.41 -15.41 16.54
N LEU A 70 -3.29 -14.68 16.40
CA LEU A 70 -1.98 -15.12 16.90
C LEU A 70 -2.00 -15.43 18.41
N ALA A 71 -2.72 -14.63 19.16
CA ALA A 71 -2.81 -14.81 20.61
C ALA A 71 -3.70 -15.98 21.03
N SER A 72 -4.62 -16.42 20.16
CA SER A 72 -5.52 -17.57 20.41
C SER A 72 -4.88 -18.92 20.09
N LEU A 73 -3.75 -18.96 19.40
CA LEU A 73 -3.01 -20.17 19.12
C LEU A 73 -2.57 -20.88 20.41
N SER A 74 -2.41 -22.20 20.36
CA SER A 74 -1.75 -22.96 21.43
C SER A 74 -0.32 -22.47 21.63
N ASP A 75 0.30 -22.78 22.79
CA ASP A 75 1.66 -22.30 23.03
C ASP A 75 2.65 -22.91 22.03
N GLU A 76 2.47 -24.17 21.67
CA GLU A 76 3.32 -24.85 20.68
C GLU A 76 3.20 -24.18 19.31
N GLU A 77 1.98 -23.91 18.85
CA GLU A 77 1.73 -23.22 17.58
C GLU A 77 2.26 -21.78 17.60
N PHE A 78 2.02 -21.05 18.69
CA PHE A 78 2.46 -19.65 18.81
C PHE A 78 3.99 -19.52 18.68
N TYR A 79 4.75 -20.38 19.37
CA TYR A 79 6.21 -20.35 19.30
C TYR A 79 6.78 -20.94 18.02
N SER A 80 5.99 -21.70 17.24
CA SER A 80 6.37 -22.18 15.92
C SER A 80 6.20 -21.15 14.80
N VAL A 81 5.44 -20.05 15.06
CA VAL A 81 5.25 -18.98 14.07
C VAL A 81 6.55 -18.24 13.83
N GLU A 82 7.04 -18.28 12.61
CA GLU A 82 8.20 -17.52 12.21
C GLU A 82 7.88 -16.04 12.04
N ASP A 83 8.71 -15.17 12.63
CA ASP A 83 8.66 -13.73 12.39
C ASP A 83 9.27 -13.40 11.03
N ARG A 84 8.41 -13.20 10.02
CA ARG A 84 8.80 -12.89 8.65
C ARG A 84 8.17 -11.57 8.19
N TYR A 85 8.83 -10.91 7.24
CA TYR A 85 8.21 -9.76 6.59
C TYR A 85 7.02 -10.22 5.74
N LEU A 86 5.85 -9.60 5.89
CA LEU A 86 4.63 -9.99 5.16
C LEU A 86 4.75 -9.76 3.64
N PHE A 87 5.55 -8.78 3.24
CA PHE A 87 5.74 -8.42 1.83
C PHE A 87 7.12 -8.87 1.29
N PHE A 88 7.95 -9.49 2.11
CA PHE A 88 9.30 -9.93 1.77
C PHE A 88 9.48 -11.40 2.17
N ASN A 89 8.86 -12.32 1.45
CA ASN A 89 9.15 -13.74 1.64
C ASN A 89 10.60 -14.04 1.22
N SER A 90 11.28 -14.89 1.98
CA SER A 90 12.67 -15.33 1.70
C SER A 90 12.82 -16.02 0.34
N ASP A 91 11.75 -16.68 -0.15
CA ASP A 91 11.71 -17.28 -1.49
C ASP A 91 11.59 -16.21 -2.59
N ILE A 92 10.99 -15.07 -2.28
CA ILE A 92 11.03 -13.88 -3.11
C ILE A 92 12.39 -13.20 -2.98
N ALA A 93 13.11 -13.28 -1.85
CA ALA A 93 14.42 -12.63 -1.67
C ALA A 93 15.51 -13.25 -2.55
N ALA A 94 15.48 -14.54 -2.83
CA ALA A 94 16.38 -15.17 -3.79
C ALA A 94 16.06 -14.76 -5.24
N HIS A 95 14.79 -14.48 -5.55
CA HIS A 95 14.34 -13.93 -6.85
C HIS A 95 14.30 -12.38 -6.84
N GLN A 96 14.36 -11.76 -5.66
CA GLN A 96 14.23 -10.31 -5.42
C GLN A 96 15.47 -9.51 -5.82
N THR A 97 16.65 -10.11 -5.93
CA THR A 97 17.77 -9.39 -6.54
C THR A 97 17.46 -8.96 -7.97
N ASP A 98 16.63 -9.72 -8.69
CA ASP A 98 16.16 -9.34 -10.02
C ASP A 98 14.91 -8.46 -9.96
N LEU A 99 13.95 -8.73 -9.05
CA LEU A 99 12.74 -7.92 -8.90
C LEU A 99 13.03 -6.53 -8.30
N LEU A 100 13.96 -6.41 -7.35
CA LEU A 100 14.41 -5.11 -6.84
C LEU A 100 15.21 -4.34 -7.88
N LYS A 101 16.00 -5.02 -8.73
CA LYS A 101 16.65 -4.38 -9.88
C LYS A 101 15.62 -3.92 -10.91
N GLN A 102 14.58 -4.70 -11.15
CA GLN A 102 13.50 -4.38 -12.08
C GLN A 102 12.56 -3.33 -11.50
N ASN A 103 12.29 -3.37 -10.20
CA ASN A 103 11.38 -2.44 -9.51
C ASN A 103 12.07 -1.17 -8.99
N LYS A 104 13.41 -1.06 -9.03
CA LYS A 104 14.11 0.20 -8.73
C LYS A 104 13.59 1.36 -9.58
N LYS A 105 13.22 1.10 -10.83
CA LYS A 105 12.60 2.10 -11.71
C LYS A 105 11.24 2.55 -11.17
N ILE A 106 10.39 1.62 -10.74
CA ILE A 106 9.06 1.92 -10.20
C ILE A 106 9.20 2.71 -8.90
N LEU A 107 10.05 2.24 -7.97
CA LEU A 107 10.32 2.93 -6.71
C LEU A 107 10.89 4.34 -6.95
N SER A 108 11.83 4.49 -7.89
CA SER A 108 12.38 5.79 -8.25
C SER A 108 11.33 6.71 -8.85
N ILE A 109 10.43 6.19 -9.71
CA ILE A 109 9.34 6.97 -10.30
C ILE A 109 8.38 7.45 -9.20
N VAL A 110 8.00 6.58 -8.26
CA VAL A 110 7.11 6.93 -7.13
C VAL A 110 7.76 8.01 -6.25
N LEU A 111 9.06 7.87 -5.94
CA LEU A 111 9.81 8.86 -5.16
C LEU A 111 9.91 10.22 -5.89
N ILE A 112 10.19 10.20 -7.18
CA ILE A 112 10.27 11.42 -8.00
C ILE A 112 8.90 12.09 -8.07
N LEU A 113 7.83 11.34 -8.36
CA LEU A 113 6.47 11.87 -8.40
C LEU A 113 6.04 12.47 -7.06
N SER A 114 6.33 11.77 -5.95
CA SER A 114 6.06 12.28 -4.60
C SER A 114 6.82 13.58 -4.33
N GLY A 115 8.09 13.65 -4.70
CA GLY A 115 8.91 14.87 -4.58
C GLY A 115 8.37 16.03 -5.43
N ILE A 116 7.93 15.78 -6.66
CA ILE A 116 7.32 16.77 -7.53
C ILE A 116 6.02 17.31 -6.91
N VAL A 117 5.14 16.45 -6.39
CA VAL A 117 3.89 16.87 -5.74
C VAL A 117 4.18 17.75 -4.52
N MET A 118 5.09 17.34 -3.64
CA MET A 118 5.44 18.13 -2.46
C MET A 118 6.05 19.49 -2.83
N THR A 119 6.91 19.53 -3.85
CA THR A 119 7.50 20.78 -4.33
C THR A 119 6.44 21.69 -4.94
N TRP A 120 5.49 21.11 -5.68
CA TRP A 120 4.37 21.85 -6.27
C TRP A 120 3.48 22.51 -5.23
N GLU A 121 3.11 21.78 -4.16
CA GLU A 121 2.33 22.35 -3.05
C GLU A 121 3.08 23.49 -2.35
N GLY A 122 4.41 23.35 -2.15
CA GLY A 122 5.25 24.41 -1.62
C GLY A 122 5.29 25.65 -2.51
N CYS A 123 5.39 25.48 -3.83
CA CYS A 123 5.33 26.58 -4.78
C CYS A 123 3.98 27.30 -4.77
N LEU A 124 2.86 26.54 -4.70
CA LEU A 124 1.53 27.13 -4.60
C LEU A 124 1.35 27.96 -3.33
N SER A 125 1.90 27.50 -2.20
CA SER A 125 1.87 28.25 -0.94
C SER A 125 2.56 29.61 -1.07
N ILE A 126 3.72 29.65 -1.72
CA ILE A 126 4.44 30.91 -1.97
C ILE A 126 3.67 31.80 -2.94
N LEU A 127 3.07 31.23 -3.99
CA LEU A 127 2.27 31.99 -4.96
C LEU A 127 1.02 32.62 -4.33
N ASN A 128 0.45 32.00 -3.31
CA ASN A 128 -0.70 32.54 -2.58
C ASN A 128 -0.41 33.90 -1.95
N ASP A 129 0.83 34.13 -1.53
CA ASP A 129 1.22 35.38 -0.89
C ASP A 129 1.55 36.50 -1.92
N ILE A 130 1.79 36.13 -3.17
CA ILE A 130 2.25 37.05 -4.23
C ILE A 130 1.12 37.39 -5.22
N LEU A 131 0.20 36.45 -5.50
CA LEU A 131 -0.83 36.62 -6.52
C LEU A 131 -2.14 37.22 -5.98
N PRO A 132 -2.87 38.00 -6.78
CA PRO A 132 -4.23 38.43 -6.46
C PRO A 132 -5.12 37.20 -6.22
N TRP A 133 -6.01 37.28 -5.21
CA TRP A 133 -6.91 36.20 -4.77
C TRP A 133 -7.66 35.50 -5.91
N GLU A 134 -8.19 36.28 -6.86
CA GLU A 134 -8.93 35.75 -8.00
C GLU A 134 -8.10 34.79 -8.86
N THR A 135 -6.86 35.16 -9.19
CA THR A 135 -5.94 34.36 -10.01
C THR A 135 -5.46 33.12 -9.26
N PHE A 136 -5.14 33.26 -7.98
CA PHE A 136 -4.72 32.18 -7.13
C PHE A 136 -5.79 31.12 -6.97
N LYS A 137 -7.06 31.50 -6.81
CA LYS A 137 -8.21 30.60 -6.70
C LYS A 137 -8.32 29.66 -7.91
N TYR A 138 -8.20 30.17 -9.13
CA TYR A 138 -8.24 29.36 -10.35
C TYR A 138 -7.03 28.43 -10.44
N LEU A 139 -5.84 28.91 -10.12
CA LEU A 139 -4.62 28.11 -10.16
C LEU A 139 -4.67 26.96 -9.15
N ASN A 140 -5.12 27.23 -7.94
CA ASN A 140 -5.28 26.23 -6.88
C ASN A 140 -6.32 25.17 -7.24
N TYR A 141 -7.45 25.61 -7.81
CA TYR A 141 -8.49 24.67 -8.28
C TYR A 141 -7.96 23.72 -9.36
N LEU A 142 -7.29 24.25 -10.39
CA LEU A 142 -6.70 23.45 -11.46
C LEU A 142 -5.63 22.49 -10.94
N SER A 143 -4.82 22.93 -9.99
CA SER A 143 -3.74 22.16 -9.38
C SER A 143 -4.24 20.91 -8.65
N HIS A 144 -5.42 20.96 -8.04
CA HIS A 144 -6.00 19.83 -7.32
C HIS A 144 -6.87 18.93 -8.20
N GLU A 145 -7.59 19.49 -9.17
CA GLU A 145 -8.49 18.72 -10.01
C GLU A 145 -7.78 17.96 -11.14
N ILE A 146 -6.73 18.55 -11.74
CA ILE A 146 -5.99 17.89 -12.83
C ILE A 146 -5.36 16.57 -12.40
N PRO A 147 -4.60 16.46 -11.30
CA PRO A 147 -4.05 15.18 -10.86
C PRO A 147 -5.12 14.12 -10.58
N ARG A 148 -6.23 14.52 -9.97
CA ARG A 148 -7.36 13.63 -9.69
C ARG A 148 -7.97 13.05 -10.97
N ILE A 149 -8.19 13.86 -11.98
CA ILE A 149 -8.69 13.43 -13.28
C ILE A 149 -7.68 12.50 -13.95
N CYS A 150 -6.39 12.81 -13.94
CA CYS A 150 -5.34 11.97 -14.51
C CYS A 150 -5.29 10.58 -13.85
N VAL A 151 -5.39 10.51 -12.52
CA VAL A 151 -5.43 9.24 -11.78
C VAL A 151 -6.70 8.46 -12.13
N GLY A 152 -7.85 9.11 -12.21
CA GLY A 152 -9.10 8.47 -12.63
C GLY A 152 -9.01 7.85 -14.02
N ILE A 153 -8.45 8.57 -14.98
CA ILE A 153 -8.21 8.07 -16.35
C ILE A 153 -7.22 6.88 -16.32
N ALA A 154 -6.15 6.97 -15.55
CA ALA A 154 -5.17 5.89 -15.43
C ALA A 154 -5.80 4.61 -14.87
N ILE A 155 -6.66 4.69 -13.86
CA ILE A 155 -7.40 3.56 -13.30
C ILE A 155 -8.33 2.93 -14.35
N ILE A 156 -9.04 3.75 -15.12
CA ILE A 156 -9.92 3.26 -16.20
C ILE A 156 -9.11 2.52 -17.26
N ILE A 157 -7.98 3.08 -17.69
CA ILE A 157 -7.09 2.45 -18.68
C ILE A 157 -6.56 1.11 -18.15
N LEU A 158 -6.11 1.06 -16.90
CA LEU A 158 -5.66 -0.18 -16.24
C LEU A 158 -6.78 -1.22 -16.20
N GLY A 159 -7.99 -0.83 -15.83
CA GLY A 159 -9.15 -1.72 -15.85
C GLY A 159 -9.43 -2.31 -17.23
N ILE A 160 -9.39 -1.49 -18.27
CA ILE A 160 -9.58 -1.94 -19.66
C ILE A 160 -8.45 -2.90 -20.10
N LEU A 161 -7.20 -2.59 -19.75
CA LEU A 161 -6.06 -3.46 -20.08
C LEU A 161 -6.14 -4.82 -19.40
N MET A 162 -6.59 -4.88 -18.14
CA MET A 162 -6.80 -6.13 -17.42
C MET A 162 -7.89 -6.99 -18.06
N ILE A 163 -8.99 -6.39 -18.51
CA ILE A 163 -10.08 -7.11 -19.21
C ILE A 163 -9.57 -7.65 -20.56
N ARG A 164 -8.84 -6.85 -21.33
CA ARG A 164 -8.27 -7.27 -22.61
C ARG A 164 -7.24 -8.37 -22.48
N GLY A 165 -6.37 -8.30 -21.47
CA GLY A 165 -5.37 -9.33 -21.19
C GLY A 165 -6.00 -10.70 -20.92
N LYS A 166 -7.09 -10.73 -20.13
CA LYS A 166 -7.80 -11.96 -19.82
C LYS A 166 -8.49 -12.58 -21.05
N LYS A 167 -9.03 -11.73 -21.95
CA LYS A 167 -9.67 -12.19 -23.18
C LYS A 167 -8.68 -12.86 -24.16
N LYS A 168 -7.46 -12.35 -24.23
CA LYS A 168 -6.40 -12.91 -25.06
C LYS A 168 -5.94 -14.29 -24.57
N ILE A 169 -5.79 -14.46 -23.26
CA ILE A 169 -5.40 -15.74 -22.66
C ILE A 169 -6.46 -16.84 -22.91
N LEU A 170 -7.75 -16.49 -22.81
CA LEU A 170 -8.85 -17.44 -23.09
C LEU A 170 -8.88 -17.84 -24.56
N GLN A 171 -8.69 -16.90 -25.47
CA GLN A 171 -8.67 -17.15 -26.92
C GLN A 171 -7.48 -18.01 -27.34
N ASP A 172 -6.31 -17.82 -26.71
CA ASP A 172 -5.11 -18.64 -26.94
C ASP A 172 -5.27 -20.07 -26.36
N ALA A 173 -6.07 -20.23 -25.29
CA ALA A 173 -6.41 -21.53 -24.71
C ALA A 173 -7.35 -22.30 -25.63
N ASP A 174 -8.44 -21.67 -26.09
CA ASP A 174 -9.42 -22.28 -27.02
C ASP A 174 -8.77 -22.71 -28.35
N LEU A 175 -7.82 -21.91 -28.87
CA LEU A 175 -7.08 -22.26 -30.09
C LEU A 175 -6.17 -23.48 -29.88
N LYS A 176 -5.58 -23.65 -28.71
CA LYS A 176 -4.76 -24.83 -28.39
C LYS A 176 -5.58 -26.10 -28.22
N GLU A 177 -6.77 -26.01 -27.69
CA GLU A 177 -7.67 -27.14 -27.51
C GLU A 177 -8.17 -27.66 -28.86
N ASN A 178 -8.52 -26.76 -29.78
CA ASN A 178 -8.97 -27.11 -31.15
C ASN A 178 -7.83 -27.65 -32.06
N ILE A 179 -6.57 -27.54 -31.71
CA ILE A 179 -5.43 -28.11 -32.50
C ILE A 179 -5.12 -29.55 -32.06
N HIS A 180 -5.60 -29.97 -30.90
CA HIS A 180 -5.36 -31.30 -30.33
C HIS A 180 -6.54 -32.29 -30.53
N GLU A 181 -7.64 -31.86 -31.14
CA GLU A 181 -8.68 -32.72 -31.70
C GLU A 181 -8.40 -33.02 -33.20
#